data_868af451c36d831f133754d726fea617
#
_entry.id   868af451c36d831f133754d726fea617
#
_cell.length_a   1.000
_cell.length_b   1.000
_cell.length_c   1.000
_cell.angle_alpha   90.00
_cell.angle_beta   90.00
_cell.angle_gamma   90.00
#
_symmetry.space_group_name_H-M   'P 1'
#
loop_
_entity.id
_entity.type
_entity.pdbx_description
1 polymer ?
#
loop_
_entity_poly.entity_id
_entity_poly.type
_entity_poly.pdbx_seq_one_letter_code
_entity_poly.pdbx_strand_id
1 'polypeptide(L)'
;IAVLAGYPLPLLPVHILYINLATDGLPAIALGVGPSDPDVMTRRPRHPKETIFTKEVKSFLLRAVLMEVPLLLWVFLGSLPHGVEIAQTRLFLVLVFFELILALNCRSLRYTLFEVKPHRFLLLAVLWEAMLILALVNIPAAQQAFGIVPTGLFEAGLIAGLCLVTLLSIEIMKRLSRSTAGSLPTPPPHFPAAQA
;
A
#
# COMPACT_ATOMS: atom_id res chain seq x y z
N ILE A 1 17.89 5.22 6.45
CA ILE A 1 18.37 4.50 7.64
C ILE A 1 19.48 3.52 7.23
N ALA A 2 19.24 2.55 6.33
CA ALA A 2 20.22 1.53 5.94
C ALA A 2 21.57 2.12 5.50
N VAL A 3 21.57 3.08 4.59
CA VAL A 3 22.77 3.76 4.09
C VAL A 3 23.50 4.53 5.21
N LEU A 4 22.77 5.20 6.09
CA LEU A 4 23.35 5.88 7.25
C LEU A 4 24.00 4.92 8.25
N ALA A 5 23.53 3.67 8.28
CA ALA A 5 24.11 2.60 9.08
C ALA A 5 25.27 1.86 8.39
N GLY A 6 25.71 2.33 7.20
CA GLY A 6 26.83 1.76 6.46
C GLY A 6 26.50 0.55 5.60
N TYR A 7 25.23 0.22 5.42
CA TYR A 7 24.79 -0.84 4.53
C TYR A 7 24.75 -0.39 3.05
N PRO A 8 24.82 -1.32 2.08
CA PRO A 8 24.68 -0.98 0.67
C PRO A 8 23.34 -0.32 0.35
N LEU A 9 23.26 0.30 -0.84
CA LEU A 9 22.02 0.94 -1.31
C LEU A 9 20.88 -0.09 -1.35
N PRO A 10 19.77 0.17 -0.64
CA PRO A 10 18.66 -0.79 -0.56
C PRO A 10 17.83 -0.86 -1.85
N LEU A 11 17.76 0.23 -2.61
CA LEU A 11 17.01 0.33 -3.86
C LEU A 11 17.89 0.98 -4.94
N LEU A 12 17.77 0.50 -6.15
CA LEU A 12 18.38 1.12 -7.33
C LEU A 12 17.56 2.37 -7.76
N PRO A 13 18.17 3.34 -8.45
CA PRO A 13 17.45 4.51 -8.96
C PRO A 13 16.25 4.15 -9.86
N VAL A 14 16.37 3.08 -10.64
CA VAL A 14 15.31 2.57 -11.51
C VAL A 14 14.12 2.03 -10.70
N HIS A 15 14.36 1.44 -9.52
CA HIS A 15 13.31 1.00 -8.62
C HIS A 15 12.51 2.20 -8.10
N ILE A 16 13.20 3.27 -7.68
CA ILE A 16 12.56 4.49 -7.19
C ILE A 16 11.75 5.16 -8.31
N LEU A 17 12.28 5.18 -9.52
CA LEU A 17 11.57 5.71 -10.68
C LEU A 17 10.28 4.92 -10.96
N TYR A 18 10.35 3.59 -10.89
CA TYR A 18 9.20 2.71 -11.08
C TYR A 18 8.12 3.00 -10.03
N ILE A 19 8.48 3.05 -8.75
CA ILE A 19 7.58 3.33 -7.64
C ILE A 19 6.85 4.65 -7.88
N ASN A 20 7.57 5.74 -8.11
CA ASN A 20 6.98 7.07 -8.31
C ASN A 20 6.08 7.16 -9.56
N LEU A 21 6.39 6.43 -10.63
CA LEU A 21 5.65 6.52 -11.87
C LEU A 21 4.47 5.55 -11.92
N ALA A 22 4.69 4.32 -11.53
CA ALA A 22 3.73 3.23 -11.68
C ALA A 22 2.85 3.09 -10.42
N THR A 23 3.44 2.87 -9.24
CA THR A 23 2.68 2.60 -8.01
C THR A 23 2.00 3.82 -7.43
N ASP A 24 2.63 4.99 -7.48
CA ASP A 24 2.03 6.21 -6.93
C ASP A 24 1.05 6.89 -7.91
N GLY A 25 1.32 6.82 -9.22
CA GLY A 25 0.58 7.58 -10.22
C GLY A 25 -0.87 7.14 -10.40
N LEU A 26 -1.07 5.94 -10.94
CA LEU A 26 -2.41 5.43 -11.30
C LEU A 26 -3.32 5.21 -10.09
N PRO A 27 -2.87 4.57 -8.99
CA PRO A 27 -3.70 4.42 -7.81
C PRO A 27 -4.11 5.74 -7.17
N ALA A 28 -3.23 6.76 -7.15
CA ALA A 28 -3.57 8.09 -6.62
C ALA A 28 -4.66 8.78 -7.46
N ILE A 29 -4.56 8.74 -8.80
CA ILE A 29 -5.60 9.25 -9.69
C ILE A 29 -6.91 8.50 -9.46
N ALA A 30 -6.86 7.18 -9.36
CA ALA A 30 -8.02 6.35 -9.11
C ALA A 30 -8.68 6.68 -7.76
N LEU A 31 -7.91 6.91 -6.70
CA LEU A 31 -8.41 7.37 -5.40
C LEU A 31 -9.08 8.74 -5.50
N GLY A 32 -8.49 9.66 -6.28
CA GLY A 32 -9.01 11.02 -6.45
C GLY A 32 -10.38 11.10 -7.13
N VAL A 33 -10.71 10.16 -8.03
CA VAL A 33 -12.02 10.05 -8.69
C VAL A 33 -12.98 9.10 -7.97
N GLY A 34 -12.55 8.53 -6.84
CA GLY A 34 -13.34 7.57 -6.08
C GLY A 34 -14.57 8.20 -5.42
N PRO A 35 -15.65 7.42 -5.21
CA PRO A 35 -16.83 7.90 -4.49
C PRO A 35 -16.49 8.22 -3.03
N SER A 36 -17.21 9.16 -2.44
CA SER A 36 -17.06 9.50 -1.02
C SER A 36 -17.49 8.36 -0.09
N ASP A 37 -17.13 8.48 1.21
CA ASP A 37 -17.59 7.53 2.23
C ASP A 37 -19.12 7.59 2.39
N PRO A 38 -19.78 6.47 2.79
CA PRO A 38 -21.24 6.41 2.89
C PRO A 38 -21.85 7.40 3.90
N ASP A 39 -21.09 7.78 4.93
CA ASP A 39 -21.54 8.64 6.02
C ASP A 39 -21.16 10.11 5.83
N VAL A 40 -20.63 10.51 4.66
CA VAL A 40 -20.14 11.87 4.42
C VAL A 40 -21.24 12.93 4.64
N MET A 41 -22.49 12.64 4.29
CA MET A 41 -23.61 13.55 4.44
C MET A 41 -24.15 13.65 5.89
N THR A 42 -23.80 12.70 6.74
CA THR A 42 -24.20 12.69 8.15
C THR A 42 -23.14 13.29 9.08
N ARG A 43 -21.96 13.55 8.56
CA ARG A 43 -20.85 14.17 9.30
C ARG A 43 -21.04 15.68 9.42
N ARG A 44 -20.54 16.25 10.51
CA ARG A 44 -20.44 17.71 10.61
C ARG A 44 -19.53 18.25 9.50
N PRO A 45 -19.87 19.40 8.90
CA PRO A 45 -19.03 20.07 7.92
C PRO A 45 -17.61 20.30 8.48
N ARG A 46 -16.62 20.17 7.60
CA ARG A 46 -15.24 20.50 7.94
C ARG A 46 -15.07 21.97 8.24
N HIS A 47 -14.26 22.27 9.24
CA HIS A 47 -13.93 23.67 9.52
C HIS A 47 -13.11 24.27 8.36
N PRO A 48 -13.42 25.48 7.84
CA PRO A 48 -12.72 26.06 6.68
C PRO A 48 -11.20 26.19 6.84
N LYS A 49 -10.71 26.30 8.07
CA LYS A 49 -9.28 26.38 8.41
C LYS A 49 -8.63 25.02 8.68
N GLU A 50 -9.36 23.93 8.55
CA GLU A 50 -8.83 22.61 8.80
C GLU A 50 -7.88 22.17 7.66
N THR A 51 -6.66 21.77 8.02
CA THR A 51 -5.66 21.31 7.05
C THR A 51 -5.98 19.88 6.57
N ILE A 52 -5.38 19.48 5.43
CA ILE A 52 -5.46 18.11 4.90
C ILE A 52 -4.93 17.10 5.94
N PHE A 53 -3.88 17.48 6.67
CA PHE A 53 -3.28 16.66 7.73
C PHE A 53 -4.07 16.71 9.03
N THR A 54 -5.26 16.12 9.01
CA THR A 54 -6.07 15.94 10.23
C THR A 54 -5.39 15.01 11.22
N LYS A 55 -5.90 14.96 12.46
CA LYS A 55 -5.41 14.00 13.48
C LYS A 55 -5.55 12.55 12.99
N GLU A 56 -6.63 12.23 12.28
CA GLU A 56 -6.88 10.92 11.71
C GLU A 56 -5.82 10.56 10.66
N VAL A 57 -5.57 11.46 9.71
CA VAL A 57 -4.56 11.27 8.66
C VAL A 57 -3.17 11.11 9.26
N LYS A 58 -2.78 12.00 10.19
CA LYS A 58 -1.47 11.91 10.86
C LYS A 58 -1.30 10.59 11.62
N SER A 59 -2.33 10.17 12.34
CA SER A 59 -2.31 8.91 13.08
C SER A 59 -2.20 7.70 12.15
N PHE A 60 -2.91 7.72 11.02
CA PHE A 60 -2.82 6.67 10.01
C PHE A 60 -1.42 6.60 9.39
N LEU A 61 -0.88 7.73 8.92
CA LEU A 61 0.46 7.81 8.35
C LEU A 61 1.54 7.36 9.33
N LEU A 62 1.49 7.84 10.59
CA LEU A 62 2.46 7.44 11.60
C LEU A 62 2.46 5.93 11.83
N ARG A 63 1.29 5.32 11.92
CA ARG A 63 1.16 3.88 12.12
C ARG A 63 1.63 3.10 10.89
N ALA A 64 1.30 3.56 9.68
CA ALA A 64 1.79 2.95 8.45
C ALA A 64 3.33 2.95 8.42
N VAL A 65 3.96 4.10 8.67
CA VAL A 65 5.44 4.22 8.72
C VAL A 65 6.06 3.34 9.80
N LEU A 66 5.47 3.31 11.00
CA LEU A 66 5.97 2.48 12.12
C LEU A 66 5.86 0.98 11.84
N MET A 67 4.95 0.56 10.98
CA MET A 67 4.82 -0.82 10.56
C MET A 67 5.72 -1.14 9.35
N GLU A 68 5.72 -0.27 8.37
CA GLU A 68 6.39 -0.46 7.09
C GLU A 68 7.93 -0.42 7.22
N VAL A 69 8.46 0.61 7.86
CA VAL A 69 9.92 0.81 7.94
C VAL A 69 10.64 -0.36 8.62
N PRO A 70 10.20 -0.88 9.77
CA PRO A 70 10.82 -2.06 10.38
C PRO A 70 10.70 -3.31 9.53
N LEU A 71 9.55 -3.50 8.86
CA LEU A 71 9.30 -4.63 7.98
C LEU A 71 10.26 -4.64 6.78
N LEU A 72 10.36 -3.49 6.10
CA LEU A 72 11.26 -3.33 4.95
C LEU A 72 12.74 -3.48 5.34
N LEU A 73 13.13 -2.91 6.50
CA LEU A 73 14.47 -3.10 7.03
C LEU A 73 14.75 -4.58 7.36
N TRP A 74 13.80 -5.28 7.96
CA TRP A 74 13.94 -6.69 8.26
C TRP A 74 14.10 -7.53 6.98
N VAL A 75 13.30 -7.27 5.94
CA VAL A 75 13.41 -7.94 4.64
C VAL A 75 14.78 -7.68 4.02
N PHE A 76 15.22 -6.41 4.00
CA PHE A 76 16.49 -6.03 3.40
C PHE A 76 17.67 -6.66 4.14
N LEU A 77 17.78 -6.42 5.45
CA LEU A 77 18.89 -6.92 6.26
C LEU A 77 18.93 -8.44 6.34
N GLY A 78 17.76 -9.08 6.45
CA GLY A 78 17.66 -10.54 6.46
C GLY A 78 18.02 -11.19 5.11
N SER A 79 17.93 -10.44 4.01
CA SER A 79 18.29 -10.93 2.67
C SER A 79 19.76 -10.66 2.29
N LEU A 80 20.45 -9.74 2.94
CA LEU A 80 21.83 -9.38 2.66
C LEU A 80 22.82 -10.58 2.67
N PRO A 81 22.69 -11.58 3.57
CA PRO A 81 23.58 -12.75 3.53
C PRO A 81 23.50 -13.57 2.23
N HIS A 82 22.39 -13.43 1.48
CA HIS A 82 22.18 -14.10 0.20
C HIS A 82 22.70 -13.31 -1.00
N GLY A 83 23.10 -12.05 -0.78
CA GLY A 83 23.63 -11.14 -1.81
C GLY A 83 22.84 -9.83 -1.87
N VAL A 84 23.53 -8.76 -2.28
CA VAL A 84 22.94 -7.42 -2.33
C VAL A 84 21.82 -7.34 -3.38
N GLU A 85 22.01 -7.95 -4.56
CA GLU A 85 21.02 -7.96 -5.64
C GLU A 85 19.73 -8.68 -5.23
N ILE A 86 19.85 -9.78 -4.48
CA ILE A 86 18.71 -10.53 -3.94
C ILE A 86 17.98 -9.66 -2.89
N ALA A 87 18.73 -9.00 -2.02
CA ALA A 87 18.15 -8.11 -1.00
C ALA A 87 17.41 -6.93 -1.62
N GLN A 88 17.97 -6.30 -2.65
CA GLN A 88 17.34 -5.22 -3.42
C GLN A 88 16.07 -5.69 -4.13
N THR A 89 16.13 -6.85 -4.79
CA THR A 89 14.97 -7.43 -5.49
C THR A 89 13.83 -7.72 -4.51
N ARG A 90 14.11 -8.40 -3.40
CA ARG A 90 13.10 -8.71 -2.37
C ARG A 90 12.50 -7.45 -1.77
N LEU A 91 13.35 -6.48 -1.42
CA LEU A 91 12.88 -5.22 -0.87
C LEU A 91 11.98 -4.47 -1.85
N PHE A 92 12.39 -4.35 -3.12
CA PHE A 92 11.61 -3.68 -4.16
C PHE A 92 10.24 -4.33 -4.35
N LEU A 93 10.18 -5.65 -4.47
CA LEU A 93 8.91 -6.36 -4.66
C LEU A 93 7.99 -6.23 -3.44
N VAL A 94 8.53 -6.39 -2.23
CA VAL A 94 7.74 -6.23 -1.00
C VAL A 94 7.21 -4.81 -0.87
N LEU A 95 8.03 -3.80 -1.18
CA LEU A 95 7.62 -2.39 -1.13
C LEU A 95 6.48 -2.10 -2.11
N VAL A 96 6.60 -2.52 -3.37
CA VAL A 96 5.54 -2.31 -4.38
C VAL A 96 4.24 -2.96 -3.95
N PHE A 97 4.27 -4.21 -3.51
CA PHE A 97 3.05 -4.88 -3.04
C PHE A 97 2.47 -4.24 -1.78
N PHE A 98 3.32 -3.74 -0.88
CA PHE A 98 2.88 -2.99 0.28
C PHE A 98 2.13 -1.73 -0.13
N GLU A 99 2.68 -0.95 -1.07
CA GLU A 99 2.04 0.26 -1.60
C GLU A 99 0.69 -0.03 -2.26
N LEU A 100 0.56 -1.12 -3.01
CA LEU A 100 -0.72 -1.54 -3.58
C LEU A 100 -1.78 -1.86 -2.51
N ILE A 101 -1.37 -2.55 -1.44
CA ILE A 101 -2.25 -2.83 -0.30
C ILE A 101 -2.63 -1.54 0.40
N LEU A 102 -1.67 -0.64 0.59
CA LEU A 102 -1.91 0.66 1.21
C LEU A 102 -2.87 1.50 0.36
N ALA A 103 -2.70 1.54 -0.97
CA ALA A 103 -3.60 2.24 -1.88
C ALA A 103 -5.04 1.74 -1.76
N LEU A 104 -5.25 0.42 -1.73
CA LEU A 104 -6.58 -0.16 -1.49
C LEU A 104 -7.16 0.29 -0.15
N ASN A 105 -6.34 0.36 0.88
CA ASN A 105 -6.74 0.77 2.22
C ASN A 105 -6.97 2.28 2.36
N CYS A 106 -6.31 3.11 1.55
CA CYS A 106 -6.51 4.55 1.50
C CYS A 106 -7.87 4.95 0.90
N ARG A 107 -8.61 4.01 0.31
CA ARG A 107 -10.00 4.24 -0.15
C ARG A 107 -10.88 4.82 0.97
N SER A 108 -10.71 4.36 2.18
CA SER A 108 -11.31 4.97 3.37
C SER A 108 -10.39 4.80 4.57
N LEU A 109 -10.17 5.90 5.30
CA LEU A 109 -9.40 5.85 6.55
C LEU A 109 -10.21 5.26 7.71
N ARG A 110 -11.54 5.23 7.57
CA ARG A 110 -12.47 4.81 8.63
C ARG A 110 -13.02 3.42 8.42
N TYR A 111 -13.36 3.08 7.19
CA TYR A 111 -14.00 1.81 6.85
C TYR A 111 -12.98 0.79 6.39
N THR A 112 -13.21 -0.47 6.74
CA THR A 112 -12.42 -1.60 6.26
C THR A 112 -12.71 -1.86 4.78
N LEU A 113 -11.82 -2.59 4.09
CA LEU A 113 -12.02 -2.98 2.69
C LEU A 113 -13.28 -3.82 2.48
N PHE A 114 -13.71 -4.57 3.51
CA PHE A 114 -14.90 -5.41 3.46
C PHE A 114 -16.20 -4.62 3.61
N GLU A 115 -16.16 -3.47 4.28
CA GLU A 115 -17.33 -2.59 4.48
C GLU A 115 -17.54 -1.64 3.32
N VAL A 116 -16.47 -1.04 2.82
CA VAL A 116 -16.53 -0.14 1.66
C VAL A 116 -15.56 -0.66 0.60
N LYS A 117 -16.12 -1.37 -0.38
CA LYS A 117 -15.34 -1.97 -1.46
C LYS A 117 -14.63 -0.91 -2.30
N PRO A 118 -13.41 -1.22 -2.80
CA PRO A 118 -12.74 -0.36 -3.77
C PRO A 118 -13.59 -0.22 -5.03
N HIS A 119 -13.61 0.98 -5.61
CA HIS A 119 -14.31 1.20 -6.87
C HIS A 119 -13.52 0.62 -8.07
N ARG A 120 -14.19 0.51 -9.22
CA ARG A 120 -13.64 -0.18 -10.40
C ARG A 120 -12.30 0.38 -10.87
N PHE A 121 -12.15 1.70 -10.89
CA PHE A 121 -10.90 2.33 -11.34
C PHE A 121 -9.72 2.02 -10.41
N LEU A 122 -9.94 1.99 -9.10
CA LEU A 122 -8.89 1.60 -8.14
C LEU A 122 -8.50 0.14 -8.32
N LEU A 123 -9.47 -0.75 -8.49
CA LEU A 123 -9.20 -2.17 -8.77
C LEU A 123 -8.44 -2.35 -10.08
N LEU A 124 -8.83 -1.63 -11.14
CA LEU A 124 -8.13 -1.67 -12.43
C LEU A 124 -6.70 -1.15 -12.32
N ALA A 125 -6.47 -0.05 -11.57
CA ALA A 125 -5.13 0.50 -11.34
C ALA A 125 -4.24 -0.51 -10.60
N VAL A 126 -4.75 -1.12 -9.53
CA VAL A 126 -4.01 -2.14 -8.75
C VAL A 126 -3.74 -3.40 -9.58
N LEU A 127 -4.71 -3.87 -10.36
CA LEU A 127 -4.54 -5.03 -11.24
C LEU A 127 -3.52 -4.74 -12.34
N TRP A 128 -3.56 -3.55 -12.94
CA TRP A 128 -2.60 -3.13 -13.94
C TRP A 128 -1.18 -3.15 -13.37
N GLU A 129 -1.00 -2.60 -12.19
CA GLU A 129 0.28 -2.58 -11.50
C GLU A 129 0.78 -3.99 -11.16
N ALA A 130 -0.11 -4.85 -10.66
CA ALA A 130 0.21 -6.24 -10.40
C ALA A 130 0.63 -6.98 -11.68
N MET A 131 0.01 -6.68 -12.82
CA MET A 131 0.42 -7.22 -14.12
C MET A 131 1.79 -6.71 -14.56
N LEU A 132 2.08 -5.42 -14.35
CA LEU A 132 3.39 -4.84 -14.66
C LEU A 132 4.50 -5.51 -13.85
N ILE A 133 4.32 -5.70 -12.55
CA ILE A 133 5.27 -6.41 -11.69
C ILE A 133 5.43 -7.87 -12.14
N LEU A 134 4.33 -8.53 -12.46
CA LEU A 134 4.39 -9.90 -12.96
C LEU A 134 5.18 -10.00 -14.28
N ALA A 135 4.98 -9.05 -15.19
CA ALA A 135 5.76 -8.96 -16.42
C ALA A 135 7.25 -8.70 -16.13
N LEU A 136 7.54 -7.78 -15.22
CA LEU A 136 8.89 -7.39 -14.84
C LEU A 136 9.67 -8.56 -14.22
N VAL A 137 9.02 -9.38 -13.41
CA VAL A 137 9.65 -10.56 -12.77
C VAL A 137 9.83 -11.73 -13.74
N ASN A 138 9.04 -11.83 -14.83
CA ASN A 138 9.08 -12.97 -15.76
C ASN A 138 9.79 -12.67 -17.09
N ILE A 139 9.99 -11.42 -17.48
CA ILE A 139 10.62 -11.05 -18.75
C ILE A 139 12.12 -10.79 -18.51
N PRO A 140 13.04 -11.61 -19.09
CA PRO A 140 14.48 -11.47 -18.84
C PRO A 140 15.05 -10.09 -19.19
N ALA A 141 14.59 -9.48 -20.28
CA ALA A 141 15.00 -8.12 -20.66
C ALA A 141 14.60 -7.06 -19.62
N ALA A 142 13.42 -7.20 -19.03
CA ALA A 142 12.95 -6.31 -17.97
C ALA A 142 13.73 -6.55 -16.65
N GLN A 143 13.99 -7.81 -16.30
CA GLN A 143 14.82 -8.15 -15.13
C GLN A 143 16.21 -7.50 -15.25
N GLN A 144 16.84 -7.62 -16.40
CA GLN A 144 18.16 -7.02 -16.64
C GLN A 144 18.11 -5.49 -16.55
N ALA A 145 17.11 -4.85 -17.15
CA ALA A 145 16.96 -3.39 -17.14
C ALA A 145 16.74 -2.83 -15.73
N PHE A 146 16.06 -3.59 -14.87
CA PHE A 146 15.73 -3.20 -13.49
C PHE A 146 16.72 -3.77 -12.45
N GLY A 147 17.70 -4.59 -12.85
CA GLY A 147 18.63 -5.24 -11.93
C GLY A 147 17.92 -6.22 -10.97
N ILE A 148 16.86 -6.88 -11.44
CA ILE A 148 16.08 -7.83 -10.67
C ILE A 148 16.61 -9.24 -10.89
N VAL A 149 16.83 -9.95 -9.81
CA VAL A 149 17.21 -11.36 -9.84
C VAL A 149 15.94 -12.22 -10.06
N PRO A 150 16.00 -13.28 -10.89
CA PRO A 150 14.88 -14.20 -11.06
C PRO A 150 14.37 -14.70 -9.71
N THR A 151 13.06 -14.57 -9.50
CA THR A 151 12.40 -14.94 -8.25
C THR A 151 11.80 -16.35 -8.36
N GLY A 152 12.02 -17.16 -7.31
CA GLY A 152 11.46 -18.50 -7.22
C GLY A 152 10.15 -18.54 -6.40
N LEU A 153 9.63 -19.76 -6.22
CA LEU A 153 8.42 -19.99 -5.42
C LEU A 153 8.58 -19.55 -3.95
N PHE A 154 9.80 -19.62 -3.43
CA PHE A 154 10.09 -19.18 -2.07
C PHE A 154 9.89 -17.67 -1.91
N GLU A 155 10.43 -16.89 -2.83
CA GLU A 155 10.27 -15.42 -2.86
C GLU A 155 8.79 -15.03 -3.02
N ALA A 156 8.09 -15.69 -3.93
CA ALA A 156 6.65 -15.47 -4.11
C ALA A 156 5.86 -15.76 -2.83
N GLY A 157 6.17 -16.86 -2.14
CA GLY A 157 5.57 -17.21 -0.86
C GLY A 157 5.88 -16.21 0.25
N LEU A 158 7.12 -15.75 0.34
CA LEU A 158 7.55 -14.72 1.29
C LEU A 158 6.76 -13.42 1.07
N ILE A 159 6.71 -12.93 -0.18
CA ILE A 159 6.00 -11.70 -0.54
C ILE A 159 4.51 -11.85 -0.20
N ALA A 160 3.88 -12.95 -0.62
CA ALA A 160 2.47 -13.21 -0.34
C ALA A 160 2.17 -13.24 1.17
N GLY A 161 3.03 -13.88 1.96
CA GLY A 161 2.93 -13.92 3.42
C GLY A 161 3.04 -12.53 4.05
N LEU A 162 4.01 -11.72 3.63
CA LEU A 162 4.18 -10.36 4.12
C LEU A 162 3.01 -9.46 3.71
N CYS A 163 2.49 -9.61 2.49
CA CYS A 163 1.29 -8.91 2.04
C CYS A 163 0.07 -9.24 2.90
N LEU A 164 -0.12 -10.50 3.22
CA LEU A 164 -1.22 -10.94 4.10
C LEU A 164 -1.08 -10.34 5.50
N VAL A 165 0.11 -10.38 6.09
CA VAL A 165 0.40 -9.78 7.41
C VAL A 165 0.11 -8.29 7.38
N THR A 166 0.54 -7.58 6.33
CA THR A 166 0.31 -6.16 6.15
C THR A 166 -1.18 -5.84 6.06
N LEU A 167 -1.90 -6.56 5.20
CA LEU A 167 -3.34 -6.38 5.03
C LEU A 167 -4.09 -6.58 6.36
N LEU A 168 -3.83 -7.68 7.05
CA LEU A 168 -4.45 -8.00 8.34
C LEU A 168 -4.11 -6.94 9.39
N SER A 169 -2.86 -6.49 9.45
CA SER A 169 -2.43 -5.47 10.41
C SER A 169 -3.16 -4.15 10.20
N ILE A 170 -3.31 -3.68 8.96
CA ILE A 170 -4.05 -2.45 8.64
C ILE A 170 -5.54 -2.60 8.99
N GLU A 171 -6.15 -3.73 8.65
CA GLU A 171 -7.56 -4.00 8.94
C GLU A 171 -7.84 -4.05 10.45
N ILE A 172 -7.00 -4.75 11.22
CA ILE A 172 -7.08 -4.79 12.69
C ILE A 172 -6.91 -3.39 13.25
N MET A 173 -5.93 -2.63 12.76
CA MET A 173 -5.67 -1.27 13.21
C MET A 173 -6.87 -0.34 12.98
N LYS A 174 -7.56 -0.44 11.83
CA LYS A 174 -8.78 0.32 11.54
C LYS A 174 -9.90 -0.04 12.53
N ARG A 175 -10.09 -1.32 12.81
CA ARG A 175 -11.11 -1.78 13.77
C ARG A 175 -10.84 -1.27 15.19
N LEU A 176 -9.60 -1.37 15.66
CA LEU A 176 -9.20 -0.88 16.99
C LEU A 176 -9.35 0.65 17.11
N SER A 177 -9.01 1.40 16.06
CA SER A 177 -9.17 2.85 16.05
C SER A 177 -10.64 3.30 16.17
N ARG A 178 -11.59 2.53 15.65
CA ARG A 178 -13.02 2.79 15.82
C ARG A 178 -13.50 2.53 17.23
N SER A 179 -13.06 1.44 17.83
CA SER A 179 -13.44 1.10 19.21
C SER A 179 -13.07 2.21 20.21
N THR A 180 -11.99 2.94 19.93
CA THR A 180 -11.51 4.05 20.79
C THR A 180 -12.21 5.37 20.50
N ALA A 181 -12.81 5.54 19.31
CA ALA A 181 -13.44 6.80 18.87
C ALA A 181 -14.94 6.94 19.20
N GLY A 182 -15.52 5.99 19.93
CA GLY A 182 -16.96 5.94 20.22
C GLY A 182 -17.80 5.51 19.01
N SER A 183 -18.87 4.79 19.25
CA SER A 183 -19.74 4.17 18.24
C SER A 183 -20.09 5.12 17.09
N LEU A 184 -19.49 4.90 15.93
CA LEU A 184 -19.95 5.51 14.67
C LEU A 184 -21.35 4.96 14.36
N PRO A 185 -22.29 5.77 13.83
CA PRO A 185 -23.55 5.25 13.35
C PRO A 185 -23.30 4.16 12.32
N THR A 186 -24.01 3.05 12.48
CA THR A 186 -23.99 1.95 11.50
C THR A 186 -24.34 2.50 10.12
N PRO A 187 -23.63 2.12 9.05
CA PRO A 187 -23.98 2.54 7.70
C PRO A 187 -25.44 2.14 7.43
N PRO A 188 -26.26 3.03 6.84
CA PRO A 188 -27.64 2.68 6.51
C PRO A 188 -27.64 1.50 5.53
N PRO A 189 -28.54 0.52 5.70
CA PRO A 189 -28.66 -0.58 4.79
C PRO A 189 -29.10 -0.05 3.42
N HIS A 190 -28.31 -0.37 2.40
CA HIS A 190 -28.58 -0.15 0.98
C HIS A 190 -28.68 1.31 0.48
N PHE A 191 -27.54 1.85 0.03
CA PHE A 191 -27.58 2.80 -1.06
C PHE A 191 -27.58 2.02 -2.39
N PRO A 192 -28.55 2.24 -3.28
CA PRO A 192 -28.49 1.72 -4.64
C PRO A 192 -27.24 2.30 -5.31
N ALA A 193 -26.49 1.44 -5.99
CA ALA A 193 -25.36 1.86 -6.81
C ALA A 193 -25.85 2.94 -7.78
N ALA A 194 -25.29 4.13 -7.69
CA ALA A 194 -25.48 5.14 -8.71
C ALA A 194 -25.04 4.55 -10.05
N GLN A 195 -26.00 4.30 -10.90
CA GLN A 195 -25.79 3.98 -12.31
C GLN A 195 -25.26 5.26 -12.96
N ALA A 196 -24.01 5.22 -13.37
CA ALA A 196 -23.43 6.05 -14.41
C ALA A 196 -22.18 5.31 -14.97
#